data_8ef88e75f065ca940178e5e7358f81c0
#
_entry.id   8ef88e75f065ca940178e5e7358f81c0
#
_cell.length_a   1.000
_cell.length_b   1.000
_cell.length_c   1.000
_cell.angle_alpha   90.00
_cell.angle_beta   90.00
_cell.angle_gamma   90.00
#
_symmetry.space_group_name_H-M   'P 1'
#
loop_
_entity.id
_entity.type
_entity.pdbx_description
1 polymer ?
#
loop_
_entity_poly.entity_id
_entity_poly.type
_entity_poly.pdbx_seq_one_letter_code
_entity_poly.pdbx_strand_id
1 'polypeptide(L)'
;VRAADLLIDIGPLRTSRDFRAIFIARVVSLFGLGMATVALAAQVFGMTRSTFGVAVASMIMSVTVLVGSLWGGWMADRTDRRTLILWARASAALAFAGLAVNAFLPEPHLWAIYLCVAWDGLATGVSVTALMAVAPTLVRPDQLPAAGALISLTGEIGSVTAPLIGGILLAASGPGPVFAFTAVTTGITTLLLLRLRPLPPFKDEDDEEGHEDSGSPVAAFRFAVRNRVVGALLALGGINALFSLPVVLFPELVYTEFGGGDFMLGVLYTAPAVGAIAVSATSGWITRAGRPGRLLLTAAFTGGLAVIGFGLSGSAVVAYAMLAVGGAAGTVYEILEYALVQHNTPDRLRGRIVSVVTAQGTAGGIAGDVEVALVARWFSPAGAALVNGAICAVAAVVVAVAVPGLRKATLPREEPDDDAPPAGDGGTPVPAVDIRSATA
;
A
#
# COMPACT_ATOMS: atom_id res chain seq x y z
N VAL A 1 2.23 9.44 31.08
CA VAL A 1 2.25 8.34 30.11
C VAL A 1 3.36 7.41 30.54
N ARG A 2 3.04 6.19 30.97
CA ARG A 2 4.06 5.18 31.35
C ARG A 2 4.76 4.71 30.07
N ALA A 3 6.07 4.43 30.13
CA ALA A 3 6.82 3.92 28.96
C ALA A 3 6.21 2.64 28.35
N ALA A 4 5.40 1.90 29.13
CA ALA A 4 4.64 0.75 28.69
C ALA A 4 3.47 1.12 27.76
N ASP A 5 2.92 2.33 27.89
CA ASP A 5 1.79 2.82 27.05
C ASP A 5 2.26 3.30 25.66
N LEU A 6 3.58 3.41 25.46
CA LEU A 6 4.21 3.76 24.18
C LEU A 6 4.60 2.53 23.35
N LEU A 7 4.53 1.33 23.93
CA LEU A 7 4.86 0.09 23.22
C LEU A 7 3.61 -0.45 22.53
N ILE A 8 3.83 -1.01 21.33
CA ILE A 8 2.77 -1.66 20.57
C ILE A 8 2.18 -2.80 21.40
N ASP A 9 0.86 -2.79 21.55
CA ASP A 9 0.17 -3.87 22.26
C ASP A 9 0.22 -5.17 21.43
N ILE A 10 0.90 -6.17 21.98
CA ILE A 10 1.00 -7.52 21.39
C ILE A 10 -0.09 -8.47 21.92
N GLY A 11 -1.09 -7.93 22.62
CA GLY A 11 -2.24 -8.68 23.14
C GLY A 11 -2.89 -9.59 22.11
N PRO A 12 -3.20 -9.11 20.89
CA PRO A 12 -3.80 -9.92 19.82
C PRO A 12 -3.00 -11.18 19.49
N LEU A 13 -1.66 -11.11 19.51
CA LEU A 13 -0.79 -12.25 19.23
C LEU A 13 -0.78 -13.28 20.36
N ARG A 14 -1.09 -12.86 21.59
CA ARG A 14 -1.13 -13.74 22.77
C ARG A 14 -2.49 -14.38 22.95
N THR A 15 -3.55 -13.66 22.67
CA THR A 15 -4.94 -14.07 22.93
C THR A 15 -5.55 -14.88 21.79
N SER A 16 -5.24 -14.56 20.52
CA SER A 16 -5.80 -15.23 19.35
C SER A 16 -4.75 -16.12 18.66
N ARG A 17 -4.97 -17.44 18.68
CA ARG A 17 -4.11 -18.41 17.98
C ARG A 17 -4.21 -18.25 16.46
N ASP A 18 -5.42 -17.98 15.96
CA ASP A 18 -5.69 -17.83 14.53
C ASP A 18 -5.08 -16.52 14.00
N PHE A 19 -5.24 -15.41 14.74
CA PHE A 19 -4.58 -14.14 14.39
C PHE A 19 -3.07 -14.29 14.35
N ARG A 20 -2.45 -14.97 15.34
CA ARG A 20 -1.02 -15.24 15.35
C ARG A 20 -0.56 -16.04 14.12
N ALA A 21 -1.33 -17.06 13.69
CA ALA A 21 -0.99 -17.84 12.50
C ALA A 21 -1.05 -16.96 11.23
N ILE A 22 -2.08 -16.14 11.06
CA ILE A 22 -2.20 -15.19 9.94
C ILE A 22 -1.08 -14.14 9.98
N PHE A 23 -0.77 -13.61 11.15
CA PHE A 23 0.31 -12.63 11.33
C PHE A 23 1.67 -13.19 10.91
N ILE A 24 2.04 -14.39 11.39
CA ILE A 24 3.29 -15.05 11.01
C ILE A 24 3.30 -15.34 9.49
N ALA A 25 2.19 -15.87 8.95
CA ALA A 25 2.07 -16.13 7.53
C ALA A 25 2.24 -14.84 6.70
N ARG A 26 1.68 -13.72 7.17
CA ARG A 26 1.83 -12.40 6.54
C ARG A 26 3.27 -11.92 6.55
N VAL A 27 3.95 -11.97 7.70
CA VAL A 27 5.37 -11.59 7.82
C VAL A 27 6.23 -12.37 6.83
N VAL A 28 6.12 -13.70 6.84
CA VAL A 28 6.89 -14.56 5.94
C VAL A 28 6.59 -14.27 4.47
N SER A 29 5.32 -14.02 4.14
CA SER A 29 4.91 -13.69 2.76
C SER A 29 5.43 -12.35 2.28
N LEU A 30 5.47 -11.32 3.15
CA LEU A 30 6.01 -10.00 2.80
C LEU A 30 7.47 -10.09 2.39
N PHE A 31 8.28 -10.91 3.11
CA PHE A 31 9.67 -11.14 2.72
C PHE A 31 9.77 -11.80 1.35
N GLY A 32 9.03 -12.89 1.11
CA GLY A 32 9.06 -13.59 -0.17
C GLY A 32 8.66 -12.68 -1.33
N LEU A 33 7.54 -11.98 -1.19
CA LEU A 33 7.00 -11.11 -2.26
C LEU A 33 7.93 -9.92 -2.56
N GLY A 34 8.42 -9.22 -1.54
CA GLY A 34 9.33 -8.08 -1.74
C GLY A 34 10.66 -8.47 -2.37
N MET A 35 11.19 -9.67 -2.03
CA MET A 35 12.37 -10.23 -2.68
C MET A 35 12.09 -10.58 -4.14
N ALA A 36 10.95 -11.22 -4.44
CA ALA A 36 10.55 -11.60 -5.79
C ALA A 36 10.35 -10.38 -6.69
N THR A 37 9.86 -9.26 -6.16
CA THR A 37 9.67 -8.02 -6.93
C THR A 37 11.00 -7.51 -7.52
N VAL A 38 12.06 -7.48 -6.71
CA VAL A 38 13.40 -7.07 -7.19
C VAL A 38 13.95 -8.06 -8.21
N ALA A 39 13.84 -9.36 -7.93
CA ALA A 39 14.33 -10.41 -8.83
C ALA A 39 13.60 -10.43 -10.17
N LEU A 40 12.28 -10.21 -10.16
CA LEU A 40 11.45 -10.13 -11.37
C LEU A 40 11.88 -8.97 -12.26
N ALA A 41 12.01 -7.76 -11.67
CA ALA A 41 12.42 -6.57 -12.40
C ALA A 41 13.81 -6.74 -13.00
N ALA A 42 14.77 -7.28 -12.24
CA ALA A 42 16.12 -7.56 -12.70
C ALA A 42 16.15 -8.59 -13.82
N GLN A 43 15.42 -9.71 -13.69
CA GLN A 43 15.39 -10.76 -14.70
C GLN A 43 14.75 -10.29 -16.00
N VAL A 44 13.59 -9.62 -15.93
CA VAL A 44 12.91 -9.11 -17.13
C VAL A 44 13.79 -8.07 -17.83
N PHE A 45 14.40 -7.15 -17.10
CA PHE A 45 15.33 -6.18 -17.67
C PHE A 45 16.57 -6.87 -18.26
N GLY A 46 17.14 -7.86 -17.56
CA GLY A 46 18.29 -8.63 -18.03
C GLY A 46 18.03 -9.32 -19.38
N MET A 47 16.80 -9.85 -19.59
CA MET A 47 16.38 -10.52 -20.83
C MET A 47 15.99 -9.55 -21.95
N THR A 48 15.31 -8.46 -21.61
CA THR A 48 14.73 -7.54 -22.63
C THR A 48 15.59 -6.33 -22.91
N ARG A 49 16.48 -5.97 -21.99
CA ARG A 49 17.25 -4.71 -21.98
C ARG A 49 16.34 -3.48 -22.20
N SER A 50 15.13 -3.54 -21.68
CA SER A 50 14.11 -2.52 -21.90
C SER A 50 13.25 -2.30 -20.64
N THR A 51 13.16 -1.06 -20.20
CA THR A 51 12.20 -0.62 -19.16
C THR A 51 10.75 -0.99 -19.55
N PHE A 52 10.41 -0.94 -20.83
CA PHE A 52 9.08 -1.33 -21.31
C PHE A 52 8.74 -2.80 -20.98
N GLY A 53 9.72 -3.71 -21.08
CA GLY A 53 9.51 -5.10 -20.66
C GLY A 53 9.17 -5.23 -19.17
N VAL A 54 9.84 -4.45 -18.33
CA VAL A 54 9.55 -4.39 -16.88
C VAL A 54 8.17 -3.80 -16.63
N ALA A 55 7.81 -2.72 -17.32
CA ALA A 55 6.48 -2.10 -17.19
C ALA A 55 5.35 -3.05 -17.63
N VAL A 56 5.55 -3.84 -18.66
CA VAL A 56 4.58 -4.88 -19.09
C VAL A 56 4.39 -5.92 -17.98
N ALA A 57 5.45 -6.38 -17.32
CA ALA A 57 5.34 -7.31 -16.19
C ALA A 57 4.56 -6.68 -15.02
N SER A 58 4.88 -5.43 -14.67
CA SER A 58 4.18 -4.65 -13.62
C SER A 58 2.70 -4.46 -13.96
N MET A 59 2.39 -4.09 -15.20
CA MET A 59 1.02 -3.94 -15.69
C MET A 59 0.23 -5.26 -15.61
N ILE A 60 0.82 -6.37 -16.08
CA ILE A 60 0.19 -7.70 -16.00
C ILE A 60 -0.12 -8.03 -14.54
N MET A 61 0.85 -7.86 -13.64
CA MET A 61 0.66 -8.11 -12.20
C MET A 61 -0.48 -7.28 -11.64
N SER A 62 -0.47 -5.98 -11.85
CA SER A 62 -1.44 -5.05 -11.27
C SER A 62 -2.86 -5.27 -11.80
N VAL A 63 -3.00 -5.49 -13.12
CA VAL A 63 -4.30 -5.81 -13.74
C VAL A 63 -4.85 -7.14 -13.22
N THR A 64 -4.01 -8.15 -13.12
CA THR A 64 -4.46 -9.47 -12.64
C THR A 64 -4.75 -9.47 -11.15
N VAL A 65 -4.03 -8.69 -10.33
CA VAL A 65 -4.38 -8.45 -8.91
C VAL A 65 -5.75 -7.78 -8.80
N LEU A 66 -6.04 -6.77 -9.62
CA LEU A 66 -7.34 -6.10 -9.62
C LEU A 66 -8.47 -7.08 -9.99
N VAL A 67 -8.31 -7.84 -11.07
CA VAL A 67 -9.27 -8.86 -11.49
C VAL A 67 -9.44 -9.93 -10.39
N GLY A 68 -8.34 -10.40 -9.82
CA GLY A 68 -8.31 -11.36 -8.73
C GLY A 68 -9.02 -10.84 -7.47
N SER A 69 -8.84 -9.55 -7.14
CA SER A 69 -9.50 -8.92 -5.99
C SER A 69 -11.01 -8.84 -6.17
N LEU A 70 -11.48 -8.47 -7.36
CA LEU A 70 -12.92 -8.42 -7.68
C LEU A 70 -13.55 -9.82 -7.62
N TRP A 71 -12.89 -10.78 -8.25
CA TRP A 71 -13.34 -12.17 -8.26
C TRP A 71 -13.26 -12.80 -6.86
N GLY A 72 -12.19 -12.52 -6.14
CA GLY A 72 -11.97 -12.98 -4.77
C GLY A 72 -13.03 -12.47 -3.79
N GLY A 73 -13.45 -11.21 -3.90
CA GLY A 73 -14.56 -10.64 -3.14
C GLY A 73 -15.86 -11.40 -3.40
N TRP A 74 -16.22 -11.55 -4.68
CA TRP A 74 -17.41 -12.29 -5.08
C TRP A 74 -17.42 -13.77 -4.60
N MET A 75 -16.25 -14.43 -4.61
CA MET A 75 -16.10 -15.80 -4.10
C MET A 75 -16.14 -15.86 -2.57
N ALA A 76 -15.54 -14.90 -1.87
CA ALA A 76 -15.48 -14.86 -0.41
C ALA A 76 -16.85 -14.72 0.24
N ASP A 77 -17.83 -14.16 -0.48
CA ASP A 77 -19.23 -14.06 -0.02
C ASP A 77 -20.01 -15.36 -0.21
N ARG A 78 -19.50 -16.30 -1.04
CA ARG A 78 -20.20 -17.54 -1.40
C ARG A 78 -19.54 -18.82 -0.92
N THR A 79 -18.27 -18.75 -0.59
CA THR A 79 -17.47 -19.94 -0.24
C THR A 79 -16.77 -19.75 1.10
N ASP A 80 -16.31 -20.86 1.69
CA ASP A 80 -15.47 -20.81 2.88
C ASP A 80 -14.19 -20.02 2.57
N ARG A 81 -14.01 -18.89 3.27
CA ARG A 81 -12.88 -17.95 3.09
C ARG A 81 -11.54 -18.63 3.36
N ARG A 82 -11.48 -19.56 4.31
CA ARG A 82 -10.27 -20.35 4.57
C ARG A 82 -9.87 -21.15 3.34
N THR A 83 -10.80 -21.87 2.75
CA THR A 83 -10.55 -22.69 1.54
C THR A 83 -10.10 -21.81 0.39
N LEU A 84 -10.73 -20.66 0.18
CA LEU A 84 -10.36 -19.70 -0.86
C LEU A 84 -8.93 -19.18 -0.67
N ILE A 85 -8.54 -18.77 0.54
CA ILE A 85 -7.19 -18.31 0.86
C ILE A 85 -6.17 -19.43 0.60
N LEU A 86 -6.45 -20.66 1.01
CA LEU A 86 -5.53 -21.77 0.85
C LEU A 86 -5.28 -22.10 -0.62
N TRP A 87 -6.32 -22.16 -1.45
CA TRP A 87 -6.20 -22.39 -2.88
C TRP A 87 -5.45 -21.25 -3.59
N ALA A 88 -5.76 -20.01 -3.28
CA ALA A 88 -5.08 -18.86 -3.84
C ALA A 88 -3.58 -18.89 -3.50
N ARG A 89 -3.22 -19.14 -2.25
CA ARG A 89 -1.80 -19.17 -1.84
C ARG A 89 -1.05 -20.38 -2.35
N ALA A 90 -1.67 -21.55 -2.40
CA ALA A 90 -1.06 -22.74 -2.99
C ALA A 90 -0.77 -22.52 -4.49
N SER A 91 -1.71 -21.91 -5.21
CA SER A 91 -1.52 -21.59 -6.62
C SER A 91 -0.46 -20.51 -6.86
N ALA A 92 -0.35 -19.50 -5.97
CA ALA A 92 0.74 -18.53 -6.01
C ALA A 92 2.11 -19.19 -5.78
N ALA A 93 2.20 -20.15 -4.84
CA ALA A 93 3.44 -20.91 -4.64
C ALA A 93 3.86 -21.67 -5.90
N LEU A 94 2.90 -22.23 -6.65
CA LEU A 94 3.17 -22.87 -7.94
C LEU A 94 3.64 -21.87 -9.01
N ALA A 95 3.09 -20.65 -9.03
CA ALA A 95 3.56 -19.60 -9.94
C ALA A 95 5.02 -19.23 -9.65
N PHE A 96 5.40 -19.05 -8.39
CA PHE A 96 6.80 -18.80 -8.01
C PHE A 96 7.71 -20.00 -8.29
N ALA A 97 7.23 -21.23 -8.11
CA ALA A 97 7.96 -22.42 -8.54
C ALA A 97 8.19 -22.44 -10.05
N GLY A 98 7.18 -22.06 -10.84
CA GLY A 98 7.29 -21.89 -12.29
C GLY A 98 8.33 -20.83 -12.69
N LEU A 99 8.34 -19.67 -12.00
CA LEU A 99 9.38 -18.64 -12.19
C LEU A 99 10.77 -19.18 -11.86
N ALA A 100 10.91 -19.92 -10.75
CA ALA A 100 12.18 -20.53 -10.37
C ALA A 100 12.66 -21.52 -11.43
N VAL A 101 11.80 -22.44 -11.87
CA VAL A 101 12.12 -23.40 -12.93
C VAL A 101 12.55 -22.68 -14.22
N ASN A 102 11.79 -21.68 -14.64
CA ASN A 102 12.14 -20.88 -15.81
C ASN A 102 13.48 -20.16 -15.67
N ALA A 103 13.79 -19.64 -14.49
CA ALA A 103 15.05 -18.94 -14.23
C ALA A 103 16.29 -19.88 -14.20
N PHE A 104 16.09 -21.17 -13.90
CA PHE A 104 17.15 -22.17 -13.96
C PHE A 104 17.35 -22.78 -15.36
N LEU A 105 16.49 -22.48 -16.34
CA LEU A 105 16.70 -22.94 -17.70
C LEU A 105 17.94 -22.26 -18.33
N PRO A 106 18.67 -22.95 -19.21
CA PRO A 106 19.76 -22.33 -19.97
C PRO A 106 19.31 -21.11 -20.78
N GLU A 107 18.09 -21.17 -21.32
CA GLU A 107 17.42 -20.07 -22.02
C GLU A 107 16.06 -19.80 -21.38
N PRO A 108 15.98 -18.86 -20.43
CA PRO A 108 14.72 -18.48 -19.82
C PRO A 108 13.75 -17.88 -20.83
N HIS A 109 12.47 -18.20 -20.70
CA HIS A 109 11.42 -17.74 -21.61
C HIS A 109 10.62 -16.57 -21.02
N LEU A 110 10.58 -15.44 -21.70
CA LEU A 110 9.88 -14.24 -21.26
C LEU A 110 8.36 -14.46 -21.14
N TRP A 111 7.75 -15.20 -22.07
CA TRP A 111 6.33 -15.52 -22.02
C TRP A 111 5.94 -16.32 -20.76
N ALA A 112 6.83 -17.20 -20.31
CA ALA A 112 6.61 -17.98 -19.09
C ALA A 112 6.64 -17.09 -17.84
N ILE A 113 7.52 -16.07 -17.82
CA ILE A 113 7.52 -15.07 -16.75
C ILE A 113 6.18 -14.34 -16.73
N TYR A 114 5.72 -13.80 -17.85
CA TYR A 114 4.45 -13.07 -17.90
C TYR A 114 3.25 -13.94 -17.52
N LEU A 115 3.24 -15.20 -17.90
CA LEU A 115 2.18 -16.15 -17.51
C LEU A 115 2.20 -16.41 -16.00
N CYS A 116 3.37 -16.67 -15.41
CA CYS A 116 3.50 -16.88 -13.98
C CYS A 116 3.13 -15.63 -13.18
N VAL A 117 3.53 -14.45 -13.63
CA VAL A 117 3.17 -13.15 -13.02
C VAL A 117 1.67 -12.91 -13.09
N ALA A 118 1.03 -13.21 -14.24
CA ALA A 118 -0.43 -13.10 -14.35
C ALA A 118 -1.15 -14.03 -13.38
N TRP A 119 -0.65 -15.26 -13.25
CA TRP A 119 -1.21 -16.24 -12.34
C TRP A 119 -1.03 -15.84 -10.87
N ASP A 120 0.17 -15.39 -10.49
CA ASP A 120 0.44 -14.89 -9.14
C ASP A 120 -0.41 -13.68 -8.81
N GLY A 121 -0.56 -12.74 -9.75
CA GLY A 121 -1.41 -11.57 -9.58
C GLY A 121 -2.87 -11.92 -9.28
N LEU A 122 -3.46 -12.84 -10.06
CA LEU A 122 -4.83 -13.34 -9.79
C LEU A 122 -4.93 -13.96 -8.40
N ALA A 123 -4.00 -14.84 -8.06
CA ALA A 123 -3.97 -15.54 -6.78
C ALA A 123 -3.79 -14.56 -5.61
N THR A 124 -2.90 -13.59 -5.75
CA THR A 124 -2.65 -12.54 -4.75
C THR A 124 -3.89 -11.68 -4.55
N GLY A 125 -4.57 -11.24 -5.61
CA GLY A 125 -5.81 -10.46 -5.51
C GLY A 125 -6.89 -11.20 -4.73
N VAL A 126 -7.13 -12.47 -5.06
CA VAL A 126 -8.08 -13.32 -4.32
C VAL A 126 -7.69 -13.47 -2.85
N SER A 127 -6.42 -13.76 -2.57
CA SER A 127 -5.92 -13.98 -1.21
C SER A 127 -6.01 -12.74 -0.33
N VAL A 128 -5.62 -11.56 -0.86
CA VAL A 128 -5.62 -10.29 -0.12
C VAL A 128 -7.04 -9.90 0.27
N THR A 129 -7.99 -9.97 -0.68
CA THR A 129 -9.39 -9.62 -0.42
C THR A 129 -10.01 -10.54 0.64
N ALA A 130 -9.79 -11.86 0.52
CA ALA A 130 -10.28 -12.81 1.50
C ALA A 130 -9.66 -12.62 2.89
N LEU A 131 -8.36 -12.32 2.98
CA LEU A 131 -7.67 -12.05 4.26
C LEU A 131 -8.15 -10.75 4.92
N MET A 132 -8.40 -9.69 4.15
CA MET A 132 -8.95 -8.44 4.69
C MET A 132 -10.32 -8.64 5.31
N ALA A 133 -11.17 -9.47 4.71
CA ALA A 133 -12.48 -9.79 5.25
C ALA A 133 -12.43 -10.66 6.53
N VAL A 134 -11.35 -11.41 6.74
CA VAL A 134 -11.19 -12.31 7.89
C VAL A 134 -10.51 -11.63 9.08
N ALA A 135 -9.56 -10.73 8.85
CA ALA A 135 -8.74 -10.15 9.91
C ALA A 135 -9.54 -9.56 11.10
N PRO A 136 -10.64 -8.80 10.90
CA PRO A 136 -11.43 -8.26 12.01
C PRO A 136 -12.15 -9.33 12.83
N THR A 137 -12.44 -10.49 12.26
CA THR A 137 -13.20 -11.55 12.94
C THR A 137 -12.36 -12.44 13.87
N LEU A 138 -11.05 -12.30 13.81
CA LEU A 138 -10.10 -13.14 14.55
C LEU A 138 -9.64 -12.51 15.86
N VAL A 139 -9.94 -11.25 16.09
CA VAL A 139 -9.56 -10.50 17.29
C VAL A 139 -10.80 -9.94 17.96
N ARG A 140 -10.70 -9.68 19.26
CA ARG A 140 -11.78 -9.02 19.99
C ARG A 140 -11.91 -7.56 19.55
N PRO A 141 -13.12 -6.97 19.60
CA PRO A 141 -13.33 -5.57 19.19
C PRO A 141 -12.40 -4.57 19.87
N ASP A 142 -12.09 -4.77 21.17
CA ASP A 142 -11.16 -3.96 21.95
C ASP A 142 -9.71 -4.06 21.46
N GLN A 143 -9.34 -5.13 20.74
CA GLN A 143 -7.98 -5.39 20.23
C GLN A 143 -7.80 -5.03 18.75
N LEU A 144 -8.85 -4.61 18.05
CA LEU A 144 -8.78 -4.25 16.62
C LEU A 144 -7.74 -3.16 16.32
N PRO A 145 -7.63 -2.07 17.12
CA PRO A 145 -6.60 -1.05 16.87
C PRO A 145 -5.18 -1.60 17.00
N ALA A 146 -4.94 -2.45 18.02
CA ALA A 146 -3.64 -3.09 18.22
C ALA A 146 -3.27 -4.07 17.09
N ALA A 147 -4.25 -4.86 16.63
CA ALA A 147 -4.08 -5.75 15.48
C ALA A 147 -3.75 -4.95 14.20
N GLY A 148 -4.44 -3.86 13.95
CA GLY A 148 -4.17 -2.95 12.83
C GLY A 148 -2.76 -2.35 12.90
N ALA A 149 -2.34 -1.88 14.08
CA ALA A 149 -0.99 -1.34 14.28
C ALA A 149 0.11 -2.38 14.01
N LEU A 150 -0.07 -3.62 14.49
CA LEU A 150 0.84 -4.73 14.21
C LEU A 150 0.95 -5.05 12.72
N ILE A 151 -0.19 -5.08 12.00
CA ILE A 151 -0.26 -5.32 10.56
C ILE A 151 0.48 -4.21 9.79
N SER A 152 0.25 -2.95 10.15
CA SER A 152 0.91 -1.81 9.51
C SER A 152 2.41 -1.82 9.75
N LEU A 153 2.86 -2.02 10.99
CA LEU A 153 4.28 -2.07 11.32
C LEU A 153 5.03 -3.15 10.53
N THR A 154 4.43 -4.35 10.40
CA THR A 154 5.04 -5.42 9.60
C THR A 154 5.13 -5.08 8.13
N GLY A 155 4.14 -4.36 7.59
CA GLY A 155 4.17 -3.82 6.22
C GLY A 155 5.35 -2.87 6.01
N GLU A 156 5.50 -1.91 6.91
CA GLU A 156 6.59 -0.92 6.84
C GLU A 156 7.98 -1.57 6.95
N ILE A 157 8.18 -2.47 7.92
CA ILE A 157 9.46 -3.19 8.05
C ILE A 157 9.71 -4.05 6.81
N GLY A 158 8.68 -4.74 6.31
CA GLY A 158 8.77 -5.59 5.13
C GLY A 158 9.15 -4.81 3.87
N SER A 159 8.61 -3.61 3.69
CA SER A 159 8.88 -2.77 2.51
C SER A 159 10.34 -2.29 2.40
N VAL A 160 11.07 -2.25 3.52
CA VAL A 160 12.51 -1.94 3.53
C VAL A 160 13.35 -3.21 3.49
N THR A 161 13.04 -4.16 4.37
CA THR A 161 13.94 -5.31 4.58
C THR A 161 13.83 -6.35 3.45
N ALA A 162 12.65 -6.54 2.87
CA ALA A 162 12.45 -7.56 1.86
C ALA A 162 13.17 -7.25 0.52
N PRO A 163 13.08 -6.05 -0.07
CA PRO A 163 13.86 -5.70 -1.25
C PRO A 163 15.38 -5.74 -1.01
N LEU A 164 15.83 -5.30 0.18
CA LEU A 164 17.24 -5.34 0.53
C LEU A 164 17.79 -6.76 0.56
N ILE A 165 17.10 -7.68 1.27
CA ILE A 165 17.48 -9.09 1.32
C ILE A 165 17.38 -9.71 -0.08
N GLY A 166 16.34 -9.33 -0.85
CA GLY A 166 16.16 -9.72 -2.24
C GLY A 166 17.35 -9.35 -3.11
N GLY A 167 17.81 -8.11 -3.03
CA GLY A 167 18.99 -7.64 -3.75
C GLY A 167 20.28 -8.37 -3.35
N ILE A 168 20.48 -8.64 -2.05
CA ILE A 168 21.63 -9.43 -1.55
C ILE A 168 21.59 -10.86 -2.12
N LEU A 169 20.44 -11.53 -2.02
CA LEU A 169 20.29 -12.91 -2.49
C LEU A 169 20.40 -12.98 -4.02
N LEU A 170 19.82 -12.02 -4.73
CA LEU A 170 19.89 -11.92 -6.17
C LEU A 170 21.34 -11.73 -6.64
N ALA A 171 22.10 -10.85 -6.01
CA ALA A 171 23.52 -10.62 -6.32
C ALA A 171 24.41 -11.84 -6.03
N ALA A 172 24.06 -12.61 -5.00
CA ALA A 172 24.84 -13.78 -4.59
C ALA A 172 24.54 -15.03 -5.44
N SER A 173 23.30 -15.19 -5.94
CA SER A 173 22.84 -16.46 -6.45
C SER A 173 21.95 -16.38 -7.72
N GLY A 174 21.66 -15.17 -8.20
CA GLY A 174 20.77 -14.93 -9.32
C GLY A 174 19.28 -15.10 -9.00
N PRO A 175 18.38 -14.93 -9.99
CA PRO A 175 16.93 -14.87 -9.79
C PRO A 175 16.30 -16.22 -9.41
N GLY A 176 16.83 -17.34 -9.90
CA GLY A 176 16.29 -18.68 -9.66
C GLY A 176 16.12 -19.01 -8.15
N PRO A 177 17.19 -18.93 -7.35
CA PRO A 177 17.10 -19.15 -5.91
C PRO A 177 16.18 -18.19 -5.17
N VAL A 178 16.05 -16.92 -5.62
CA VAL A 178 15.11 -15.97 -5.05
C VAL A 178 13.66 -16.42 -5.23
N PHE A 179 13.30 -16.83 -6.47
CA PHE A 179 11.96 -17.36 -6.74
C PHE A 179 11.70 -18.69 -6.03
N ALA A 180 12.71 -19.58 -5.97
CA ALA A 180 12.58 -20.83 -5.23
C ALA A 180 12.34 -20.58 -3.75
N PHE A 181 13.08 -19.64 -3.13
CA PHE A 181 12.85 -19.23 -1.75
C PHE A 181 11.44 -18.67 -1.55
N THR A 182 10.97 -17.80 -2.47
CA THR A 182 9.61 -17.25 -2.43
C THR A 182 8.54 -18.35 -2.56
N ALA A 183 8.73 -19.32 -3.44
CA ALA A 183 7.83 -20.47 -3.58
C ALA A 183 7.75 -21.28 -2.27
N VAL A 184 8.91 -21.59 -1.66
CA VAL A 184 8.99 -22.33 -0.40
C VAL A 184 8.33 -21.55 0.75
N THR A 185 8.62 -20.26 0.90
CA THR A 185 8.02 -19.43 1.96
C THR A 185 6.52 -19.29 1.76
N THR A 186 6.04 -19.14 0.53
CA THR A 186 4.59 -19.11 0.21
C THR A 186 3.95 -20.48 0.51
N GLY A 187 4.62 -21.57 0.20
CA GLY A 187 4.18 -22.93 0.57
C GLY A 187 4.10 -23.13 2.09
N ILE A 188 5.12 -22.71 2.84
CA ILE A 188 5.14 -22.77 4.32
C ILE A 188 3.98 -21.95 4.90
N THR A 189 3.74 -20.74 4.39
CA THR A 189 2.61 -19.92 4.87
C THR A 189 1.27 -20.57 4.55
N THR A 190 1.12 -21.23 3.40
CA THR A 190 -0.07 -22.01 3.06
C THR A 190 -0.29 -23.14 4.06
N LEU A 191 0.78 -23.89 4.43
CA LEU A 191 0.72 -24.96 5.42
C LEU A 191 0.36 -24.42 6.82
N LEU A 192 0.87 -23.25 7.21
CA LEU A 192 0.51 -22.61 8.48
C LEU A 192 -0.99 -22.25 8.51
N LEU A 193 -1.53 -21.76 7.41
CA LEU A 193 -2.93 -21.39 7.29
C LEU A 193 -3.89 -22.59 7.21
N LEU A 194 -3.39 -23.82 6.94
CA LEU A 194 -4.19 -25.05 7.08
C LEU A 194 -4.70 -25.27 8.51
N ARG A 195 -4.07 -24.66 9.52
CA ARG A 195 -4.46 -24.76 10.94
C ARG A 195 -5.60 -23.79 11.33
N LEU A 196 -6.01 -22.91 10.44
CA LEU A 196 -7.16 -22.01 10.66
C LEU A 196 -8.45 -22.81 10.77
N ARG A 197 -9.36 -22.33 11.61
CA ARG A 197 -10.73 -22.86 11.65
C ARG A 197 -11.47 -22.56 10.33
N PRO A 198 -12.50 -23.34 9.98
CA PRO A 198 -13.41 -22.98 8.89
C PRO A 198 -13.96 -21.56 9.11
N LEU A 199 -14.01 -20.77 8.05
CA LEU A 199 -14.43 -19.38 8.07
C LEU A 199 -15.61 -19.22 7.09
N PRO A 200 -16.82 -19.64 7.51
CA PRO A 200 -18.00 -19.59 6.66
C PRO A 200 -18.26 -18.16 6.19
N PRO A 201 -18.92 -17.98 5.02
CA PRO A 201 -19.32 -16.67 4.55
C PRO A 201 -20.23 -16.00 5.59
N PHE A 202 -20.12 -14.69 5.76
CA PHE A 202 -21.10 -13.93 6.53
C PHE A 202 -22.45 -14.04 5.81
N LYS A 203 -23.45 -14.53 6.51
CA LYS A 203 -24.85 -14.29 6.14
C LYS A 203 -25.22 -12.99 6.86
N ASP A 204 -25.23 -11.89 6.17
CA ASP A 204 -25.89 -10.69 6.66
C ASP A 204 -27.38 -11.00 6.67
N GLU A 205 -27.95 -11.29 7.85
CA GLU A 205 -29.39 -11.43 8.05
C GLU A 205 -30.11 -10.07 7.88
N ASP A 206 -29.36 -8.97 7.83
CA ASP A 206 -29.85 -7.59 7.73
C ASP A 206 -29.83 -6.98 6.31
N ASP A 207 -29.43 -7.73 5.28
CA ASP A 207 -29.41 -7.23 3.89
C ASP A 207 -30.81 -7.07 3.26
N GLU A 208 -31.91 -7.41 3.99
CA GLU A 208 -33.28 -7.20 3.51
C GLU A 208 -33.84 -5.79 3.80
N GLU A 209 -33.19 -4.99 4.66
CA GLU A 209 -33.59 -3.60 4.84
C GLU A 209 -32.78 -2.68 3.89
N GLY A 210 -33.33 -2.55 2.71
CA GLY A 210 -33.20 -1.51 1.72
C GLY A 210 -32.14 -0.41 1.94
N HIS A 211 -30.91 -0.66 1.53
CA HIS A 211 -29.98 0.41 1.14
C HIS A 211 -30.36 0.97 -0.25
N GLU A 212 -31.66 1.20 -0.48
CA GLU A 212 -32.16 1.80 -1.74
C GLU A 212 -31.77 3.28 -1.94
N ASP A 213 -31.12 3.93 -0.96
CA ASP A 213 -30.80 5.36 -1.07
C ASP A 213 -29.31 5.71 -0.84
N SER A 214 -28.41 4.77 -0.96
CA SER A 214 -27.01 5.06 -1.06
C SER A 214 -26.71 5.65 -2.43
N GLY A 215 -26.74 7.00 -2.53
CA GLY A 215 -26.63 7.84 -3.73
C GLY A 215 -25.78 7.25 -4.86
N SER A 216 -26.24 7.30 -6.12
CA SER A 216 -25.58 6.80 -7.34
C SER A 216 -24.08 7.16 -7.41
N PRO A 217 -23.17 6.32 -7.97
CA PRO A 217 -21.78 6.71 -8.29
C PRO A 217 -21.69 8.04 -9.04
N VAL A 218 -22.72 8.34 -9.84
CA VAL A 218 -22.91 9.64 -10.53
C VAL A 218 -23.07 10.78 -9.53
N ALA A 219 -23.69 10.54 -8.36
CA ALA A 219 -23.85 11.59 -7.34
C ALA A 219 -22.50 11.93 -6.68
N ALA A 220 -21.65 10.94 -6.41
CA ALA A 220 -20.29 11.17 -5.89
C ALA A 220 -19.43 11.93 -6.91
N PHE A 221 -19.47 11.54 -8.17
CA PHE A 221 -18.76 12.25 -9.24
C PHE A 221 -19.26 13.69 -9.41
N ARG A 222 -20.58 13.88 -9.43
CA ARG A 222 -21.19 15.23 -9.51
C ARG A 222 -20.80 16.10 -8.31
N PHE A 223 -20.77 15.52 -7.12
CA PHE A 223 -20.32 16.22 -5.92
C PHE A 223 -18.84 16.63 -6.05
N ALA A 224 -17.96 15.71 -6.45
CA ALA A 224 -16.54 15.98 -6.64
C ALA A 224 -16.29 17.11 -7.64
N VAL A 225 -17.01 17.12 -8.77
CA VAL A 225 -16.90 18.20 -9.79
C VAL A 225 -17.43 19.53 -9.26
N ARG A 226 -18.47 19.52 -8.42
CA ARG A 226 -19.08 20.76 -7.87
C ARG A 226 -18.31 21.31 -6.67
N ASN A 227 -17.70 20.47 -5.87
CA ASN A 227 -16.87 20.88 -4.73
C ASN A 227 -15.44 21.12 -5.19
N ARG A 228 -15.04 22.40 -5.31
CA ARG A 228 -13.71 22.77 -5.81
C ARG A 228 -12.55 22.19 -5.01
N VAL A 229 -12.72 21.99 -3.69
CA VAL A 229 -11.67 21.43 -2.83
C VAL A 229 -11.53 19.92 -3.09
N VAL A 230 -12.62 19.16 -3.04
CA VAL A 230 -12.61 17.72 -3.27
C VAL A 230 -12.20 17.42 -4.71
N GLY A 231 -12.72 18.16 -5.69
CA GLY A 231 -12.33 18.02 -7.10
C GLY A 231 -10.84 18.28 -7.32
N ALA A 232 -10.27 19.29 -6.64
CA ALA A 232 -8.84 19.57 -6.72
C ALA A 232 -7.98 18.49 -6.07
N LEU A 233 -8.42 17.92 -4.92
CA LEU A 233 -7.76 16.79 -4.29
C LEU A 233 -7.75 15.57 -5.21
N LEU A 234 -8.91 15.21 -5.78
CA LEU A 234 -8.99 14.10 -6.72
C LEU A 234 -8.16 14.32 -7.99
N ALA A 235 -8.18 15.55 -8.56
CA ALA A 235 -7.37 15.85 -9.74
C ALA A 235 -5.87 15.76 -9.44
N LEU A 236 -5.43 16.30 -8.31
CA LEU A 236 -4.02 16.25 -7.90
C LEU A 236 -3.61 14.82 -7.53
N GLY A 237 -4.47 14.07 -6.84
CA GLY A 237 -4.27 12.65 -6.53
C GLY A 237 -4.10 11.81 -7.79
N GLY A 238 -4.94 12.04 -8.84
CA GLY A 238 -4.81 11.37 -10.11
C GLY A 238 -3.51 11.66 -10.85
N ILE A 239 -3.09 12.91 -10.82
CA ILE A 239 -1.80 13.30 -11.41
C ILE A 239 -0.66 12.65 -10.63
N ASN A 240 -0.68 12.68 -9.30
CA ASN A 240 0.34 12.03 -8.51
C ASN A 240 0.34 10.50 -8.71
N ALA A 241 -0.83 9.86 -8.76
CA ALA A 241 -0.91 8.42 -9.00
C ALA A 241 -0.34 8.01 -10.37
N LEU A 242 -0.52 8.86 -11.39
CA LEU A 242 -0.05 8.59 -12.75
C LEU A 242 1.43 8.92 -12.96
N PHE A 243 1.93 10.03 -12.39
CA PHE A 243 3.25 10.58 -12.69
C PHE A 243 4.22 10.58 -11.51
N SER A 244 3.97 9.81 -10.44
CA SER A 244 4.84 9.77 -9.26
C SER A 244 6.09 8.92 -9.46
N LEU A 245 6.51 8.21 -8.44
CA LEU A 245 7.76 7.46 -8.37
C LEU A 245 7.89 6.40 -9.47
N PRO A 246 8.82 6.57 -10.43
CA PRO A 246 8.95 5.69 -11.58
C PRO A 246 9.77 4.41 -11.23
N VAL A 247 9.21 3.52 -10.42
CA VAL A 247 9.90 2.31 -9.92
C VAL A 247 10.37 1.39 -11.04
N VAL A 248 9.64 1.35 -12.15
CA VAL A 248 10.00 0.53 -13.34
C VAL A 248 11.28 1.01 -14.05
N LEU A 249 11.75 2.24 -13.77
CA LEU A 249 13.03 2.77 -14.30
C LEU A 249 14.24 2.26 -13.50
N PHE A 250 14.06 1.77 -12.28
CA PHE A 250 15.19 1.44 -11.39
C PHE A 250 16.18 0.44 -12.01
N PRO A 251 15.76 -0.68 -12.63
CA PRO A 251 16.70 -1.61 -13.23
C PRO A 251 17.56 -0.93 -14.31
N GLU A 252 16.94 -0.17 -15.21
CA GLU A 252 17.68 0.47 -16.30
C GLU A 252 18.69 1.46 -15.76
N LEU A 253 18.30 2.37 -14.86
CA LEU A 253 19.20 3.36 -14.27
C LEU A 253 20.34 2.72 -13.48
N VAL A 254 20.05 1.68 -12.70
CA VAL A 254 21.06 0.97 -11.91
C VAL A 254 22.10 0.31 -12.81
N TYR A 255 21.67 -0.43 -13.83
CA TYR A 255 22.60 -1.20 -14.66
C TYR A 255 23.28 -0.38 -15.74
N THR A 256 22.67 0.72 -16.22
CA THR A 256 23.22 1.49 -17.35
C THR A 256 23.87 2.79 -16.92
N GLU A 257 23.29 3.52 -15.95
CA GLU A 257 23.78 4.86 -15.59
C GLU A 257 24.63 4.86 -14.31
N PHE A 258 24.20 4.11 -13.28
CA PHE A 258 24.96 4.08 -12.02
C PHE A 258 26.07 3.03 -11.99
N GLY A 259 26.17 2.16 -13.01
CA GLY A 259 27.16 1.08 -13.07
C GLY A 259 27.03 0.09 -11.90
N GLY A 260 25.82 -0.03 -11.33
CA GLY A 260 25.53 -0.86 -10.19
C GLY A 260 25.10 -2.27 -10.58
N GLY A 261 24.98 -3.14 -9.57
CA GLY A 261 24.47 -4.52 -9.71
C GLY A 261 23.19 -4.75 -8.93
N ASP A 262 22.83 -6.00 -8.81
CA ASP A 262 21.59 -6.47 -8.18
C ASP A 262 21.44 -6.00 -6.73
N PHE A 263 22.55 -5.93 -5.97
CA PHE A 263 22.53 -5.39 -4.61
C PHE A 263 22.08 -3.92 -4.59
N MET A 264 22.64 -3.08 -5.48
CA MET A 264 22.27 -1.68 -5.58
C MET A 264 20.79 -1.53 -5.97
N LEU A 265 20.29 -2.39 -6.86
CA LEU A 265 18.88 -2.42 -7.22
C LEU A 265 18.01 -2.67 -5.98
N GLY A 266 18.33 -3.70 -5.19
CA GLY A 266 17.64 -3.98 -3.93
C GLY A 266 17.67 -2.81 -2.95
N VAL A 267 18.81 -2.17 -2.79
CA VAL A 267 18.94 -0.94 -1.96
C VAL A 267 18.03 0.17 -2.48
N LEU A 268 18.02 0.43 -3.78
CA LEU A 268 17.23 1.52 -4.36
C LEU A 268 15.72 1.33 -4.14
N TYR A 269 15.25 0.09 -4.21
CA TYR A 269 13.84 -0.24 -3.90
C TYR A 269 13.45 0.08 -2.45
N THR A 270 14.40 0.15 -1.51
CA THR A 270 14.10 0.49 -0.11
C THR A 270 13.92 2.00 0.12
N ALA A 271 14.44 2.83 -0.76
CA ALA A 271 14.56 4.26 -0.54
C ALA A 271 13.22 4.97 -0.26
N PRO A 272 12.14 4.75 -1.05
CA PRO A 272 10.85 5.38 -0.78
C PRO A 272 10.28 4.96 0.59
N ALA A 273 10.42 3.68 0.94
CA ALA A 273 9.92 3.15 2.19
C ALA A 273 10.64 3.71 3.42
N VAL A 274 11.95 3.94 3.32
CA VAL A 274 12.72 4.60 4.40
C VAL A 274 12.20 6.01 4.64
N GLY A 275 11.91 6.78 3.58
CA GLY A 275 11.30 8.10 3.70
C GLY A 275 9.89 8.04 4.31
N ALA A 276 9.07 7.09 3.88
CA ALA A 276 7.72 6.87 4.40
C ALA A 276 7.74 6.53 5.90
N ILE A 277 8.61 5.62 6.34
CA ILE A 277 8.78 5.25 7.76
C ILE A 277 9.20 6.46 8.60
N ALA A 278 10.14 7.26 8.14
CA ALA A 278 10.60 8.44 8.86
C ALA A 278 9.45 9.42 9.14
N VAL A 279 8.56 9.61 8.16
CA VAL A 279 7.36 10.47 8.33
C VAL A 279 6.33 9.79 9.21
N SER A 280 6.01 8.51 8.97
CA SER A 280 5.01 7.77 9.75
C SER A 280 5.36 7.73 11.23
N ALA A 281 6.64 7.50 11.56
CA ALA A 281 7.13 7.47 12.93
C ALA A 281 7.04 8.85 13.64
N THR A 282 7.01 9.92 12.87
CA THR A 282 6.96 11.30 13.39
C THR A 282 5.65 12.01 13.07
N SER A 283 4.62 11.32 12.57
CA SER A 283 3.40 11.90 11.96
C SER A 283 2.57 12.82 12.86
N GLY A 284 2.78 12.81 14.17
CA GLY A 284 2.04 13.66 15.12
C GLY A 284 2.11 15.18 14.85
N TRP A 285 3.10 15.66 14.11
CA TRP A 285 3.15 17.07 13.69
C TRP A 285 2.21 17.37 12.52
N ILE A 286 1.89 16.37 11.68
CA ILE A 286 1.03 16.52 10.50
C ILE A 286 -0.41 16.86 10.95
N THR A 287 -0.91 16.16 11.97
CA THR A 287 -2.26 16.37 12.52
C THR A 287 -2.38 17.74 13.22
N ARG A 288 -1.26 18.25 13.74
CA ARG A 288 -1.20 19.57 14.41
C ARG A 288 -0.95 20.73 13.46
N ALA A 289 -0.75 20.46 12.17
CA ALA A 289 -0.48 21.50 11.18
C ALA A 289 -1.64 22.48 11.07
N GLY A 290 -1.39 23.76 11.30
CA GLY A 290 -2.42 24.81 11.27
C GLY A 290 -2.99 25.07 9.86
N ARG A 291 -2.35 24.57 8.82
CA ARG A 291 -2.74 24.74 7.40
C ARG A 291 -2.48 23.48 6.59
N PRO A 292 -3.28 22.41 6.81
CA PRO A 292 -3.06 21.11 6.21
C PRO A 292 -3.10 21.15 4.65
N GLY A 293 -3.95 21.99 4.05
CA GLY A 293 -4.00 22.13 2.62
C GLY A 293 -2.73 22.74 2.00
N ARG A 294 -2.05 23.66 2.70
CA ARG A 294 -0.73 24.15 2.24
C ARG A 294 0.34 23.08 2.38
N LEU A 295 0.30 22.34 3.48
CA LEU A 295 1.26 21.26 3.71
C LEU A 295 1.11 20.16 2.65
N LEU A 296 -0.12 19.78 2.28
CA LEU A 296 -0.39 18.84 1.20
C LEU A 296 0.20 19.32 -0.13
N LEU A 297 -0.03 20.59 -0.50
CA LEU A 297 0.49 21.16 -1.74
C LEU A 297 2.02 21.25 -1.74
N THR A 298 2.64 21.59 -0.60
CA THR A 298 4.11 21.57 -0.48
C THR A 298 4.66 20.15 -0.55
N ALA A 299 3.98 19.17 0.02
CA ALA A 299 4.35 17.76 -0.09
C ALA A 299 4.29 17.27 -1.53
N ALA A 300 3.18 17.54 -2.25
CA ALA A 300 3.07 17.20 -3.68
C ALA A 300 4.17 17.87 -4.53
N PHE A 301 4.46 19.14 -4.30
CA PHE A 301 5.52 19.87 -4.98
C PHE A 301 6.91 19.28 -4.67
N THR A 302 7.20 19.00 -3.40
CA THR A 302 8.46 18.37 -2.97
C THR A 302 8.64 16.99 -3.57
N GLY A 303 7.56 16.18 -3.63
CA GLY A 303 7.55 14.89 -4.33
C GLY A 303 7.94 15.02 -5.80
N GLY A 304 7.35 15.96 -6.52
CA GLY A 304 7.72 16.26 -7.92
C GLY A 304 9.18 16.69 -8.07
N LEU A 305 9.68 17.57 -7.18
CA LEU A 305 11.10 17.95 -7.18
C LEU A 305 12.02 16.77 -6.85
N ALA A 306 11.60 15.87 -5.97
CA ALA A 306 12.37 14.67 -5.64
C ALA A 306 12.50 13.73 -6.85
N VAL A 307 11.43 13.55 -7.64
CA VAL A 307 11.48 12.78 -8.89
C VAL A 307 12.38 13.47 -9.93
N ILE A 308 12.34 14.80 -10.05
CA ILE A 308 13.29 15.55 -10.89
C ILE A 308 14.72 15.31 -10.41
N GLY A 309 14.97 15.46 -9.11
CA GLY A 309 16.30 15.24 -8.51
C GLY A 309 16.80 13.81 -8.72
N PHE A 310 15.90 12.83 -8.69
CA PHE A 310 16.21 11.44 -9.05
C PHE A 310 16.64 11.32 -10.52
N GLY A 311 15.91 11.91 -11.46
CA GLY A 311 16.25 11.90 -12.88
C GLY A 311 17.56 12.64 -13.23
N LEU A 312 17.92 13.67 -12.43
CA LEU A 312 19.19 14.41 -12.60
C LEU A 312 20.36 13.76 -11.86
N SER A 313 20.12 12.70 -11.07
CA SER A 313 21.16 12.12 -10.23
C SER A 313 22.18 11.35 -11.08
N GLY A 314 23.43 11.82 -11.08
CA GLY A 314 24.57 11.07 -11.61
C GLY A 314 25.17 10.07 -10.62
N SER A 315 24.54 9.82 -9.48
CA SER A 315 25.04 8.99 -8.38
C SER A 315 23.91 8.26 -7.68
N ALA A 316 24.12 6.97 -7.41
CA ALA A 316 23.15 6.14 -6.68
C ALA A 316 22.83 6.69 -5.28
N VAL A 317 23.78 7.34 -4.61
CA VAL A 317 23.56 7.95 -3.29
C VAL A 317 22.59 9.13 -3.38
N VAL A 318 22.76 9.99 -4.38
CA VAL A 318 21.84 11.12 -4.62
C VAL A 318 20.47 10.58 -5.04
N ALA A 319 20.43 9.59 -5.93
CA ALA A 319 19.20 8.91 -6.34
C ALA A 319 18.44 8.36 -5.13
N TYR A 320 19.13 7.64 -4.25
CA TYR A 320 18.56 7.10 -3.01
C TYR A 320 17.97 8.20 -2.13
N ALA A 321 18.74 9.28 -1.88
CA ALA A 321 18.29 10.39 -1.06
C ALA A 321 17.03 11.07 -1.66
N MET A 322 17.02 11.29 -2.98
CA MET A 322 15.86 11.88 -3.66
C MET A 322 14.63 10.98 -3.58
N LEU A 323 14.78 9.67 -3.78
CA LEU A 323 13.68 8.71 -3.64
C LEU A 323 13.16 8.63 -2.20
N ALA A 324 14.03 8.71 -1.20
CA ALA A 324 13.61 8.76 0.20
C ALA A 324 12.83 10.05 0.50
N VAL A 325 13.28 11.20 -0.03
CA VAL A 325 12.52 12.47 0.07
C VAL A 325 11.17 12.35 -0.64
N GLY A 326 11.13 11.70 -1.82
CA GLY A 326 9.89 11.43 -2.56
C GLY A 326 8.91 10.57 -1.76
N GLY A 327 9.39 9.49 -1.14
CA GLY A 327 8.57 8.62 -0.28
C GLY A 327 8.05 9.35 0.96
N ALA A 328 8.91 10.16 1.60
CA ALA A 328 8.50 11.01 2.72
C ALA A 328 7.40 12.01 2.32
N ALA A 329 7.59 12.69 1.20
CA ALA A 329 6.61 13.64 0.67
C ALA A 329 5.29 12.95 0.28
N GLY A 330 5.36 11.76 -0.35
CA GLY A 330 4.20 10.94 -0.69
C GLY A 330 3.38 10.58 0.54
N THR A 331 4.02 10.12 1.61
CA THR A 331 3.33 9.78 2.87
C THR A 331 2.63 10.98 3.51
N VAL A 332 3.29 12.15 3.55
CA VAL A 332 2.64 13.40 4.03
C VAL A 332 1.42 13.73 3.16
N TYR A 333 1.57 13.60 1.84
CA TYR A 333 0.49 13.85 0.90
C TYR A 333 -0.70 12.92 1.15
N GLU A 334 -0.50 11.60 1.22
CA GLU A 334 -1.54 10.59 1.41
C GLU A 334 -2.32 10.78 2.73
N ILE A 335 -1.61 11.04 3.85
CA ILE A 335 -2.24 11.29 5.14
C ILE A 335 -3.15 12.51 5.06
N LEU A 336 -2.69 13.59 4.45
CA LEU A 336 -3.46 14.84 4.36
C LEU A 336 -4.57 14.77 3.32
N GLU A 337 -4.36 14.09 2.19
CA GLU A 337 -5.38 13.85 1.18
C GLU A 337 -6.56 13.10 1.80
N TYR A 338 -6.28 11.99 2.48
CA TYR A 338 -7.31 11.18 3.14
C TYR A 338 -8.08 11.99 4.17
N ALA A 339 -7.38 12.74 5.03
CA ALA A 339 -8.01 13.57 6.06
C ALA A 339 -8.87 14.71 5.46
N LEU A 340 -8.34 15.41 4.45
CA LEU A 340 -9.06 16.52 3.82
C LEU A 340 -10.24 16.03 2.98
N VAL A 341 -10.12 14.89 2.29
CA VAL A 341 -11.23 14.27 1.56
C VAL A 341 -12.34 13.90 2.53
N GLN A 342 -12.02 13.24 3.64
CA GLN A 342 -13.02 12.86 4.64
C GLN A 342 -13.71 14.07 5.26
N HIS A 343 -12.95 15.11 5.60
CA HIS A 343 -13.50 16.31 6.22
C HIS A 343 -14.41 17.11 5.28
N ASN A 344 -14.07 17.20 4.00
CA ASN A 344 -14.81 18.01 3.02
C ASN A 344 -15.93 17.24 2.29
N THR A 345 -16.16 15.96 2.68
CA THR A 345 -17.18 15.11 2.05
C THR A 345 -18.31 14.80 3.04
N PRO A 346 -19.59 15.03 2.67
CA PRO A 346 -20.73 14.64 3.50
C PRO A 346 -20.72 13.13 3.81
N ASP A 347 -21.18 12.74 5.01
CA ASP A 347 -21.15 11.36 5.50
C ASP A 347 -21.74 10.35 4.51
N ARG A 348 -22.86 10.67 3.90
CA ARG A 348 -23.56 9.84 2.89
C ARG A 348 -22.75 9.55 1.63
N LEU A 349 -21.74 10.37 1.30
CA LEU A 349 -20.89 10.23 0.10
C LEU A 349 -19.46 9.82 0.44
N ARG A 350 -19.07 9.82 1.73
CA ARG A 350 -17.69 9.61 2.19
C ARG A 350 -17.11 8.28 1.69
N GLY A 351 -17.82 7.18 1.89
CA GLY A 351 -17.37 5.86 1.43
C GLY A 351 -17.12 5.80 -0.07
N ARG A 352 -17.96 6.45 -0.88
CA ARG A 352 -17.82 6.48 -2.34
C ARG A 352 -16.66 7.34 -2.82
N ILE A 353 -16.45 8.50 -2.21
CA ILE A 353 -15.30 9.34 -2.56
C ILE A 353 -14.00 8.64 -2.17
N VAL A 354 -13.94 7.98 -1.00
CA VAL A 354 -12.80 7.15 -0.61
C VAL A 354 -12.57 6.00 -1.61
N SER A 355 -13.63 5.34 -2.07
CA SER A 355 -13.51 4.31 -3.12
C SER A 355 -12.95 4.88 -4.43
N VAL A 356 -13.34 6.11 -4.81
CA VAL A 356 -12.77 6.78 -5.99
C VAL A 356 -11.28 7.06 -5.80
N VAL A 357 -10.85 7.56 -4.63
CA VAL A 357 -9.43 7.79 -4.32
C VAL A 357 -8.63 6.48 -4.41
N THR A 358 -9.16 5.39 -3.82
CA THR A 358 -8.49 4.07 -3.87
C THR A 358 -8.40 3.52 -5.29
N ALA A 359 -9.50 3.61 -6.06
CA ALA A 359 -9.52 3.17 -7.46
C ALA A 359 -8.55 4.00 -8.31
N GLN A 360 -8.46 5.29 -8.06
CA GLN A 360 -7.56 6.21 -8.74
C GLN A 360 -6.09 5.89 -8.43
N GLY A 361 -5.73 5.60 -7.17
CA GLY A 361 -4.39 5.17 -6.81
C GLY A 361 -3.99 3.87 -7.54
N THR A 362 -4.88 2.87 -7.56
CA THR A 362 -4.62 1.61 -8.25
C THR A 362 -4.51 1.77 -9.76
N ALA A 363 -5.50 2.41 -10.39
CA ALA A 363 -5.53 2.60 -11.85
C ALA A 363 -4.40 3.54 -12.31
N GLY A 364 -4.12 4.60 -11.52
CA GLY A 364 -3.04 5.55 -11.79
C GLY A 364 -1.68 4.88 -11.74
N GLY A 365 -1.43 4.01 -10.75
CA GLY A 365 -0.18 3.25 -10.68
C GLY A 365 0.03 2.34 -11.90
N ILE A 366 -1.02 1.60 -12.31
CA ILE A 366 -0.96 0.74 -13.50
C ILE A 366 -0.65 1.57 -14.77
N ALA A 367 -1.39 2.66 -14.96
CA ALA A 367 -1.23 3.52 -16.12
C ALA A 367 0.11 4.28 -16.09
N GLY A 368 0.60 4.66 -14.91
CA GLY A 368 1.86 5.35 -14.70
C GLY A 368 3.07 4.51 -15.04
N ASP A 369 3.08 3.23 -14.68
CA ASP A 369 4.16 2.31 -15.06
C ASP A 369 4.30 2.18 -16.58
N VAL A 370 3.17 2.14 -17.30
CA VAL A 370 3.17 2.09 -18.77
C VAL A 370 3.55 3.44 -19.36
N GLU A 371 2.99 4.52 -18.84
CA GLU A 371 3.25 5.88 -19.28
C GLU A 371 4.75 6.20 -19.19
N VAL A 372 5.36 6.01 -18.02
CA VAL A 372 6.78 6.32 -17.82
C VAL A 372 7.69 5.47 -18.71
N ALA A 373 7.34 4.20 -18.95
CA ALA A 373 8.10 3.34 -19.84
C ALA A 373 7.99 3.78 -21.31
N LEU A 374 6.84 4.30 -21.74
CA LEU A 374 6.66 4.88 -23.06
C LEU A 374 7.43 6.19 -23.20
N VAL A 375 7.38 7.06 -22.21
CA VAL A 375 8.14 8.32 -22.21
C VAL A 375 9.65 8.04 -22.23
N ALA A 376 10.11 7.06 -21.46
CA ALA A 376 11.52 6.64 -21.44
C ALA A 376 12.05 6.20 -22.83
N ARG A 377 11.18 5.66 -23.70
CA ARG A 377 11.58 5.33 -25.09
C ARG A 377 11.91 6.56 -25.94
N TRP A 378 11.32 7.72 -25.62
CA TRP A 378 11.49 8.95 -26.39
C TRP A 378 12.54 9.88 -25.77
N PHE A 379 12.66 9.90 -24.44
CA PHE A 379 13.45 10.89 -23.70
C PHE A 379 14.57 10.29 -22.83
N SER A 380 14.84 9.02 -22.86
CA SER A 380 15.66 8.26 -21.91
C SER A 380 14.96 8.06 -20.52
N PRO A 381 15.43 7.10 -19.69
CA PRO A 381 14.91 6.88 -18.34
C PRO A 381 15.01 8.12 -17.44
N ALA A 382 16.14 8.78 -17.44
CA ALA A 382 16.35 10.04 -16.71
C ALA A 382 15.39 11.13 -17.20
N GLY A 383 15.24 11.27 -18.53
CA GLY A 383 14.31 12.22 -19.14
C GLY A 383 12.84 11.94 -18.77
N ALA A 384 12.43 10.69 -18.70
CA ALA A 384 11.07 10.32 -18.26
C ALA A 384 10.82 10.74 -16.80
N ALA A 385 11.79 10.50 -15.90
CA ALA A 385 11.70 10.96 -14.52
C ALA A 385 11.58 12.49 -14.43
N LEU A 386 12.34 13.23 -15.25
CA LEU A 386 12.25 14.71 -15.32
C LEU A 386 10.86 15.18 -15.75
N VAL A 387 10.30 14.58 -16.80
CA VAL A 387 8.96 14.92 -17.31
C VAL A 387 7.91 14.66 -16.24
N ASN A 388 7.91 13.49 -15.63
CA ASN A 388 6.95 13.11 -14.60
C ASN A 388 7.03 14.01 -13.36
N GLY A 389 8.25 14.23 -12.86
CA GLY A 389 8.44 15.12 -11.72
C GLY A 389 8.02 16.57 -12.02
N ALA A 390 8.28 17.06 -13.25
CA ALA A 390 7.84 18.39 -13.67
C ALA A 390 6.33 18.49 -13.73
N ILE A 391 5.62 17.47 -14.26
CA ILE A 391 4.15 17.43 -14.29
C ILE A 391 3.59 17.49 -12.88
N CYS A 392 4.10 16.69 -11.94
CA CYS A 392 3.64 16.70 -10.55
C CYS A 392 3.90 18.06 -9.88
N ALA A 393 5.08 18.62 -10.03
CA ALA A 393 5.43 19.92 -9.44
C ALA A 393 4.56 21.06 -10.01
N VAL A 394 4.40 21.11 -11.33
CA VAL A 394 3.54 22.09 -12.01
C VAL A 394 2.09 21.93 -11.59
N ALA A 395 1.58 20.70 -11.52
CA ALA A 395 0.21 20.43 -11.07
C ALA A 395 -0.03 20.94 -9.63
N ALA A 396 0.92 20.71 -8.72
CA ALA A 396 0.83 21.22 -7.36
C ALA A 396 0.76 22.75 -7.32
N VAL A 397 1.57 23.45 -8.13
CA VAL A 397 1.55 24.91 -8.26
C VAL A 397 0.25 25.41 -8.89
N VAL A 398 -0.20 24.78 -9.98
CA VAL A 398 -1.45 25.15 -10.66
C VAL A 398 -2.64 25.01 -9.71
N VAL A 399 -2.76 23.91 -9.00
CA VAL A 399 -3.81 23.69 -8.01
C VAL A 399 -3.69 24.69 -6.85
N ALA A 400 -2.49 24.99 -6.39
CA ALA A 400 -2.26 25.99 -5.34
C ALA A 400 -2.73 27.40 -5.76
N VAL A 401 -2.60 27.77 -7.03
CA VAL A 401 -3.03 29.07 -7.55
C VAL A 401 -4.53 29.05 -7.88
N ALA A 402 -5.01 27.99 -8.56
CA ALA A 402 -6.38 27.91 -9.07
C ALA A 402 -7.43 27.66 -7.97
N VAL A 403 -7.03 27.00 -6.87
CA VAL A 403 -7.94 26.62 -5.78
C VAL A 403 -7.48 27.19 -4.43
N PRO A 404 -7.68 28.51 -4.20
CA PRO A 404 -7.30 29.13 -2.91
C PRO A 404 -8.00 28.52 -1.70
N GLY A 405 -9.17 27.91 -1.89
CA GLY A 405 -9.91 27.19 -0.86
C GLY A 405 -9.11 26.01 -0.29
N LEU A 406 -8.38 25.26 -1.12
CA LEU A 406 -7.54 24.17 -0.66
C LEU A 406 -6.38 24.68 0.21
N ARG A 407 -5.74 25.80 -0.17
CA ARG A 407 -4.67 26.42 0.65
C ARG A 407 -5.16 26.89 2.01
N LYS A 408 -6.44 27.25 2.13
CA LYS A 408 -7.07 27.74 3.36
C LYS A 408 -7.79 26.65 4.11
N ALA A 409 -7.84 25.42 3.58
CA ALA A 409 -8.49 24.29 4.21
C ALA A 409 -7.84 24.04 5.59
N THR A 410 -8.70 23.87 6.60
CA THR A 410 -8.34 23.55 7.98
C THR A 410 -8.97 22.22 8.34
N LEU A 411 -8.38 21.50 9.27
CA LEU A 411 -9.00 20.36 9.95
C LEU A 411 -9.50 20.82 11.32
N PRO A 412 -10.61 20.28 11.84
CA PRO A 412 -11.04 20.55 13.20
C PRO A 412 -9.90 20.23 14.17
N ARG A 413 -9.62 21.16 15.07
CA ARG A 413 -8.78 20.84 16.22
C ARG A 413 -9.70 20.24 17.26
N GLU A 414 -9.33 19.12 17.85
CA GLU A 414 -9.88 18.75 19.15
C GLU A 414 -9.54 19.92 20.11
N GLU A 415 -10.53 20.72 20.46
CA GLU A 415 -10.40 21.58 21.63
C GLU A 415 -10.14 20.66 22.81
N PRO A 416 -9.17 20.96 23.69
CA PRO A 416 -9.06 20.26 24.94
C PRO A 416 -10.42 20.30 25.60
N ASP A 417 -10.92 19.16 26.05
CA ASP A 417 -12.19 19.05 26.77
C ASP A 417 -12.02 19.77 28.08
N ASP A 418 -12.27 21.10 28.08
CA ASP A 418 -12.21 21.96 29.28
C ASP A 418 -13.28 21.56 30.31
N ASP A 419 -14.24 20.71 29.91
CA ASP A 419 -15.27 20.12 30.79
C ASP A 419 -14.86 18.72 31.31
N ALA A 420 -13.67 18.23 31.02
CA ALA A 420 -13.18 17.02 31.66
C ALA A 420 -13.04 17.29 33.15
N PRO A 421 -13.79 16.59 34.03
CA PRO A 421 -13.69 16.82 35.45
C PRO A 421 -12.24 16.63 35.88
N PRO A 422 -11.69 17.50 36.73
CA PRO A 422 -10.30 17.39 37.20
C PRO A 422 -10.09 15.97 37.71
N ALA A 423 -9.03 15.34 37.29
CA ALA A 423 -8.68 13.99 37.72
C ALA A 423 -8.70 13.96 39.24
N GLY A 424 -9.78 13.41 39.77
CA GLY A 424 -10.07 13.42 41.19
C GLY A 424 -8.94 12.77 41.96
N ASP A 425 -8.41 13.56 42.86
CA ASP A 425 -7.52 13.12 43.92
C ASP A 425 -8.21 11.99 44.72
N GLY A 426 -7.47 10.91 44.92
CA GLY A 426 -7.98 9.63 45.37
C GLY A 426 -8.98 9.68 46.52
N GLY A 427 -10.08 8.97 46.38
CA GLY A 427 -10.78 8.37 47.49
C GLY A 427 -12.14 8.92 47.86
N THR A 428 -13.19 8.43 47.23
CA THR A 428 -14.40 8.02 47.94
C THR A 428 -15.02 6.80 47.23
N PRO A 429 -15.35 5.73 47.94
CA PRO A 429 -15.99 4.56 47.31
C PRO A 429 -17.43 4.90 46.98
N VAL A 430 -17.81 4.67 45.71
CA VAL A 430 -19.18 4.72 45.24
C VAL A 430 -20.01 3.69 46.02
N PRO A 431 -21.14 4.05 46.65
CA PRO A 431 -21.98 3.09 47.33
C PRO A 431 -22.59 2.12 46.35
N ALA A 432 -22.50 0.82 46.68
CA ALA A 432 -23.07 -0.29 45.90
C ALA A 432 -24.59 -0.08 45.71
N VAL A 433 -25.04 0.02 44.47
CA VAL A 433 -26.47 0.00 44.12
C VAL A 433 -26.98 -1.43 44.36
N ASP A 434 -27.89 -1.54 45.34
CA ASP A 434 -28.56 -2.77 45.71
C ASP A 434 -29.61 -3.17 44.64
N ILE A 435 -29.29 -4.20 43.84
CA ILE A 435 -30.15 -4.70 42.73
C ILE A 435 -31.25 -5.67 43.26
N ARG A 436 -31.76 -5.49 44.47
CA ARG A 436 -32.76 -6.39 45.04
C ARG A 436 -34.20 -5.87 45.09
N SER A 437 -34.59 -4.86 44.33
CA SER A 437 -35.95 -4.33 44.39
C SER A 437 -36.64 -4.14 43.02
N ALA A 438 -36.50 -5.08 42.08
CA ALA A 438 -37.24 -5.07 40.80
C ALA A 438 -37.76 -6.45 40.44
N THR A 439 -38.41 -7.15 41.42
CA THR A 439 -39.35 -8.25 41.17
C THR A 439 -40.43 -8.18 42.20
N ALA A 440 -41.50 -7.46 41.88
CA ALA A 440 -42.86 -7.67 42.37
C ALA A 440 -43.83 -7.16 41.28
#